data_7ccc3593bc9239df9171ad4ab474347a
#
_entry.id   7ccc3593bc9239df9171ad4ab474347a
#
_cell.length_a   1.000
_cell.length_b   1.000
_cell.length_c   1.000
_cell.angle_alpha   90.00
_cell.angle_beta   90.00
_cell.angle_gamma   90.00
#
_symmetry.space_group_name_H-M   'P 1'
#
loop_
_entity.id
_entity.type
_entity.pdbx_description
1 polymer ?
#
loop_
_entity_poly.entity_id
_entity_poly.type
_entity_poly.pdbx_seq_one_letter_code
_entity_poly.pdbx_strand_id
1 'polypeptide(L)'
;MRIACVYLPHFYIQIERLKHPGIEDSPVIIGGMPDERNNVADCSEEAAAQGIYPGMAVREAYYLCPDALFLPFDNRYERIWTDILFALGAFSLRIEPEKPGLAYLDITKASKIYKGERAMAETIIREMLVSSRLKARIGVGNSRFIAKEAAFCAWETLVIEPGKEKAFLFLLSIESLSLEEKEKDHLRLLGLSTLKKLAALSRKALTSQFGIKAGALWETINGVDEKRPIPRRRATISLEREFTSEIPLVASGELRPIVGTMAAELSDELSRMHMACRKIGLMLSLQDGRVLEKTFVMKKPTTEVRSMLVRLFDFLEYLLLESPIVSFRMSVLDPAPLEGDQEDLFRKKSVFAERLEGIKAYLDACYGYTPLMRVEAGDEESRLPERRFRFTDV
;
A
#
# COMPACT_ATOMS: atom_id res chain seq x y z
N MET A 1 24.34 6.17 -0.30
CA MET A 1 22.88 5.97 -0.17
C MET A 1 22.56 5.95 1.31
N ARG A 2 21.44 6.53 1.74
CA ARG A 2 20.96 6.49 3.14
C ARG A 2 19.55 5.93 3.14
N ILE A 3 19.32 4.93 3.97
CA ILE A 3 18.08 4.17 4.03
C ILE A 3 17.50 4.31 5.42
N ALA A 4 16.21 4.63 5.51
CA ALA A 4 15.42 4.50 6.71
C ALA A 4 14.58 3.22 6.63
N CYS A 5 14.61 2.42 7.68
CA CYS A 5 13.69 1.31 7.88
C CYS A 5 12.60 1.76 8.84
N VAL A 6 11.36 1.72 8.42
CA VAL A 6 10.18 1.95 9.23
C VAL A 6 9.65 0.60 9.68
N TYR A 7 9.63 0.38 10.98
CA TYR A 7 9.17 -0.85 11.61
C TYR A 7 8.03 -0.57 12.57
N LEU A 8 6.90 -1.22 12.39
CA LEU A 8 5.77 -1.21 13.29
C LEU A 8 5.74 -2.57 14.02
N PRO A 9 6.24 -2.65 15.26
CA PRO A 9 6.27 -3.90 16.02
C PRO A 9 4.86 -4.45 16.19
N HIS A 10 4.70 -5.77 16.07
CA HIS A 10 3.41 -6.44 16.28
C HIS A 10 2.28 -5.71 15.53
N PHE A 11 2.47 -5.48 14.23
CA PHE A 11 1.62 -4.61 13.41
C PHE A 11 0.14 -4.98 13.49
N TYR A 12 -0.18 -6.24 13.36
CA TYR A 12 -1.57 -6.70 13.42
C TYR A 12 -2.15 -6.59 14.83
N ILE A 13 -1.34 -6.88 15.85
CA ILE A 13 -1.73 -6.75 17.27
C ILE A 13 -2.04 -5.30 17.62
N GLN A 14 -1.21 -4.35 17.18
CA GLN A 14 -1.49 -2.92 17.40
C GLN A 14 -2.84 -2.52 16.82
N ILE A 15 -3.19 -3.00 15.63
CA ILE A 15 -4.47 -2.70 14.99
C ILE A 15 -5.64 -3.26 15.81
N GLU A 16 -5.54 -4.50 16.29
CA GLU A 16 -6.60 -5.09 17.09
C GLU A 16 -6.74 -4.42 18.45
N ARG A 17 -5.65 -4.04 19.11
CA ARG A 17 -5.67 -3.27 20.36
C ARG A 17 -6.33 -1.90 20.22
N LEU A 18 -6.18 -1.24 19.07
CA LEU A 18 -6.89 0.01 18.78
C LEU A 18 -8.40 -0.16 18.63
N LYS A 19 -8.85 -1.34 18.15
CA LYS A 19 -10.28 -1.66 18.01
C LYS A 19 -10.89 -2.13 19.34
N HIS A 20 -10.11 -2.84 20.12
CA HIS A 20 -10.54 -3.52 21.34
C HIS A 20 -9.69 -3.09 22.55
N PRO A 21 -9.93 -1.91 23.14
CA PRO A 21 -9.09 -1.40 24.24
C PRO A 21 -8.99 -2.33 25.47
N GLY A 22 -9.91 -3.28 25.61
CA GLY A 22 -9.89 -4.25 26.73
C GLY A 22 -8.85 -5.36 26.62
N ILE A 23 -8.08 -5.45 25.53
CA ILE A 23 -7.06 -6.51 25.31
C ILE A 23 -5.63 -6.00 25.38
N GLU A 24 -5.39 -4.83 25.98
CA GLU A 24 -4.06 -4.17 25.96
C GLU A 24 -2.98 -5.04 26.61
N ASP A 25 -3.25 -5.64 27.76
CA ASP A 25 -2.29 -6.44 28.54
C ASP A 25 -2.52 -7.97 28.39
N SER A 26 -3.37 -8.38 27.47
CA SER A 26 -3.68 -9.79 27.26
C SER A 26 -2.76 -10.40 26.21
N PRO A 27 -2.40 -11.69 26.34
CA PRO A 27 -1.76 -12.41 25.26
C PRO A 27 -2.73 -12.57 24.09
N VAL A 28 -2.35 -12.07 22.92
CA VAL A 28 -3.15 -12.08 21.70
C VAL A 28 -2.36 -12.77 20.59
N ILE A 29 -3.03 -13.63 19.84
CA ILE A 29 -2.46 -14.38 18.72
C ILE A 29 -3.35 -14.18 17.50
N ILE A 30 -2.76 -13.80 16.39
CA ILE A 30 -3.45 -13.64 15.10
C ILE A 30 -2.99 -14.74 14.15
N GLY A 31 -3.94 -15.44 13.54
CA GLY A 31 -3.64 -16.52 12.60
C GLY A 31 -4.80 -17.49 12.40
N GLY A 32 -5.87 -17.37 13.17
CA GLY A 32 -7.05 -18.23 13.12
C GLY A 32 -7.37 -18.88 14.47
N MET A 33 -8.33 -19.79 14.45
CA MET A 33 -8.77 -20.51 15.65
C MET A 33 -7.90 -21.78 15.86
N PRO A 34 -7.77 -22.28 17.09
CA PRO A 34 -6.91 -23.43 17.42
C PRO A 34 -7.29 -24.76 16.74
N ASP A 35 -8.52 -24.90 16.27
CA ASP A 35 -9.02 -26.06 15.51
C ASP A 35 -8.69 -26.00 14.00
N GLU A 36 -8.23 -24.84 13.52
CA GLU A 36 -7.84 -24.63 12.14
C GLU A 36 -6.37 -25.01 11.91
N ARG A 37 -6.04 -25.40 10.64
CA ARG A 37 -4.67 -25.73 10.24
C ARG A 37 -3.94 -24.47 9.73
N ASN A 38 -3.85 -23.47 10.59
CA ASN A 38 -3.25 -22.19 10.29
C ASN A 38 -1.95 -21.98 11.10
N ASN A 39 -1.13 -21.03 10.66
CA ASN A 39 0.05 -20.59 11.39
C ASN A 39 -0.18 -19.20 11.99
N VAL A 40 0.51 -18.93 13.08
CA VAL A 40 0.54 -17.63 13.74
C VAL A 40 1.09 -16.59 12.75
N ALA A 41 0.30 -15.60 12.42
CA ALA A 41 0.69 -14.46 11.57
C ALA A 41 1.40 -13.38 12.39
N ASP A 42 0.92 -13.12 13.62
CA ASP A 42 1.50 -12.18 14.59
C ASP A 42 1.08 -12.58 16.01
N CYS A 43 1.87 -12.18 16.99
CA CYS A 43 1.58 -12.41 18.39
C CYS A 43 1.98 -11.22 19.23
N SER A 44 1.32 -10.99 20.36
CA SER A 44 1.66 -9.94 21.30
C SER A 44 2.95 -10.23 22.07
N GLU A 45 3.53 -9.23 22.72
CA GLU A 45 4.74 -9.38 23.55
C GLU A 45 4.50 -10.39 24.69
N GLU A 46 3.30 -10.39 25.28
CA GLU A 46 2.89 -11.31 26.34
C GLU A 46 2.83 -12.76 25.84
N ALA A 47 2.34 -12.98 24.62
CA ALA A 47 2.34 -14.31 24.00
C ALA A 47 3.77 -14.72 23.58
N ALA A 48 4.57 -13.81 23.06
CA ALA A 48 5.96 -14.05 22.70
C ALA A 48 6.81 -14.44 23.93
N ALA A 49 6.54 -13.85 25.11
CA ALA A 49 7.19 -14.22 26.36
C ALA A 49 6.92 -15.68 26.79
N GLN A 50 5.85 -16.30 26.27
CA GLN A 50 5.53 -17.71 26.47
C GLN A 50 6.08 -18.64 25.38
N GLY A 51 6.94 -18.11 24.52
CA GLY A 51 7.62 -18.88 23.47
C GLY A 51 6.86 -18.93 22.13
N ILE A 52 5.81 -18.13 21.96
CA ILE A 52 5.05 -18.07 20.70
C ILE A 52 5.73 -17.12 19.72
N TYR A 53 5.80 -17.51 18.45
CA TYR A 53 6.42 -16.70 17.38
C TYR A 53 5.65 -16.81 16.06
N PRO A 54 5.71 -15.81 15.20
CA PRO A 54 5.11 -15.87 13.87
C PRO A 54 5.65 -17.05 13.05
N GLY A 55 4.75 -17.80 12.41
CA GLY A 55 5.06 -19.01 11.68
C GLY A 55 4.84 -20.32 12.44
N MET A 56 4.74 -20.29 13.79
CA MET A 56 4.34 -21.43 14.62
C MET A 56 2.93 -21.89 14.26
N ALA A 57 2.63 -23.17 14.34
CA ALA A 57 1.27 -23.66 14.18
C ALA A 57 0.34 -23.11 15.29
N VAL A 58 -0.84 -22.59 14.93
CA VAL A 58 -1.80 -22.00 15.90
C VAL A 58 -2.17 -23.03 16.99
N ARG A 59 -2.27 -24.29 16.62
CA ARG A 59 -2.52 -25.38 17.57
C ARG A 59 -1.40 -25.55 18.59
N GLU A 60 -0.16 -25.41 18.19
CA GLU A 60 1.00 -25.46 19.09
C GLU A 60 1.01 -24.24 20.02
N ALA A 61 0.73 -23.06 19.48
CA ALA A 61 0.59 -21.83 20.26
C ALA A 61 -0.51 -21.94 21.33
N TYR A 62 -1.62 -22.63 21.04
CA TYR A 62 -2.68 -22.89 22.00
C TYR A 62 -2.21 -23.76 23.17
N TYR A 63 -1.37 -24.78 22.93
CA TYR A 63 -0.82 -25.59 24.01
C TYR A 63 0.15 -24.81 24.92
N LEU A 64 0.86 -23.82 24.36
CA LEU A 64 1.79 -22.98 25.13
C LEU A 64 1.07 -21.87 25.90
N CYS A 65 -0.02 -21.32 25.35
CA CYS A 65 -0.78 -20.23 25.95
C CYS A 65 -2.29 -20.43 25.71
N PRO A 66 -2.95 -21.32 26.49
CA PRO A 66 -4.39 -21.59 26.33
C PRO A 66 -5.28 -20.38 26.61
N ASP A 67 -4.82 -19.47 27.47
CA ASP A 67 -5.55 -18.25 27.87
C ASP A 67 -5.39 -17.09 26.88
N ALA A 68 -4.65 -17.28 25.78
CA ALA A 68 -4.48 -16.26 24.76
C ALA A 68 -5.80 -16.03 23.99
N LEU A 69 -6.02 -14.79 23.60
CA LEU A 69 -7.08 -14.44 22.67
C LEU A 69 -6.64 -14.78 21.24
N PHE A 70 -7.32 -15.75 20.63
CA PHE A 70 -7.09 -16.13 19.23
C PHE A 70 -8.00 -15.35 18.31
N LEU A 71 -7.42 -14.69 17.30
CA LEU A 71 -8.14 -13.88 16.33
C LEU A 71 -7.84 -14.36 14.89
N PRO A 72 -8.84 -14.37 14.01
CA PRO A 72 -8.64 -14.70 12.61
C PRO A 72 -7.82 -13.59 11.90
N PHE A 73 -7.16 -13.97 10.83
CA PHE A 73 -6.51 -12.99 9.96
C PHE A 73 -7.57 -12.17 9.21
N ASP A 74 -7.40 -10.84 9.17
CA ASP A 74 -8.35 -9.92 8.58
C ASP A 74 -7.72 -9.19 7.38
N ASN A 75 -8.37 -9.24 6.23
CA ASN A 75 -7.91 -8.56 5.00
C ASN A 75 -7.80 -7.02 5.15
N ARG A 76 -8.44 -6.44 6.18
CA ARG A 76 -8.28 -5.02 6.52
C ARG A 76 -6.85 -4.63 6.88
N TYR A 77 -6.02 -5.56 7.34
CA TYR A 77 -4.61 -5.30 7.66
C TYR A 77 -3.82 -4.87 6.41
N GLU A 78 -4.10 -5.48 5.26
CA GLU A 78 -3.45 -5.11 4.00
C GLU A 78 -3.84 -3.70 3.54
N ARG A 79 -5.11 -3.33 3.75
CA ARG A 79 -5.60 -1.97 3.44
C ARG A 79 -4.90 -0.95 4.32
N ILE A 80 -4.89 -1.15 5.65
CA ILE A 80 -4.21 -0.26 6.60
C ILE A 80 -2.73 -0.14 6.26
N TRP A 81 -2.08 -1.25 5.89
CA TRP A 81 -0.69 -1.22 5.46
C TRP A 81 -0.48 -0.39 4.18
N THR A 82 -1.39 -0.50 3.24
CA THR A 82 -1.36 0.29 2.00
C THR A 82 -1.48 1.79 2.28
N ASP A 83 -2.39 2.19 3.19
CA ASP A 83 -2.56 3.59 3.61
C ASP A 83 -1.30 4.13 4.30
N ILE A 84 -0.65 3.32 5.14
CA ILE A 84 0.63 3.66 5.77
C ILE A 84 1.71 3.88 4.72
N LEU A 85 1.84 2.97 3.77
CA LEU A 85 2.81 3.10 2.68
C LEU A 85 2.54 4.33 1.81
N PHE A 86 1.28 4.73 1.68
CA PHE A 86 0.91 5.98 1.01
C PHE A 86 1.38 7.20 1.82
N ALA A 87 1.08 7.25 3.11
CA ALA A 87 1.53 8.34 3.98
C ALA A 87 3.07 8.47 3.98
N LEU A 88 3.80 7.34 3.97
CA LEU A 88 5.26 7.32 3.82
C LEU A 88 5.73 7.90 2.48
N GLY A 89 4.87 7.90 1.44
CA GLY A 89 5.11 8.53 0.14
C GLY A 89 5.39 10.03 0.21
N ALA A 90 4.89 10.73 1.22
CA ALA A 90 5.18 12.14 1.48
C ALA A 90 6.67 12.38 1.84
N PHE A 91 7.35 11.37 2.38
CA PHE A 91 8.74 11.46 2.82
C PHE A 91 9.74 10.97 1.79
N SER A 92 9.38 9.98 0.98
CA SER A 92 10.25 9.46 -0.07
C SER A 92 9.46 8.87 -1.24
N LEU A 93 9.89 9.16 -2.46
CA LEU A 93 9.37 8.53 -3.68
C LEU A 93 9.90 7.10 -3.89
N ARG A 94 10.88 6.69 -3.09
CA ARG A 94 11.51 5.37 -3.15
C ARG A 94 11.22 4.61 -1.87
N ILE A 95 10.21 3.75 -1.95
CA ILE A 95 9.73 2.93 -0.84
C ILE A 95 9.70 1.48 -1.29
N GLU A 96 10.25 0.60 -0.49
CA GLU A 96 10.24 -0.85 -0.69
C GLU A 96 9.62 -1.50 0.55
N PRO A 97 8.37 -1.99 0.48
CA PRO A 97 7.81 -2.81 1.53
C PRO A 97 8.47 -4.19 1.54
N GLU A 98 8.89 -4.68 2.71
CA GLU A 98 9.37 -6.06 2.88
C GLU A 98 8.19 -6.97 3.26
N LYS A 99 7.39 -6.53 4.21
CA LYS A 99 6.16 -7.20 4.70
C LYS A 99 5.28 -6.17 5.41
N PRO A 100 4.02 -6.47 5.71
CA PRO A 100 3.20 -5.60 6.56
C PRO A 100 3.93 -5.26 7.87
N GLY A 101 3.95 -3.98 8.20
CA GLY A 101 4.69 -3.46 9.34
C GLY A 101 6.19 -3.21 9.10
N LEU A 102 6.75 -3.46 7.91
CA LEU A 102 8.17 -3.26 7.63
C LEU A 102 8.41 -2.71 6.22
N ALA A 103 8.99 -1.52 6.11
CA ALA A 103 9.33 -0.89 4.84
C ALA A 103 10.64 -0.11 4.89
N TYR A 104 11.29 0.03 3.74
CA TYR A 104 12.50 0.82 3.55
C TYR A 104 12.24 2.06 2.70
N LEU A 105 12.84 3.17 3.08
CA LEU A 105 12.79 4.44 2.36
C LEU A 105 14.20 4.89 1.99
N ASP A 106 14.40 5.34 0.75
CA ASP A 106 15.63 6.06 0.38
C ASP A 106 15.50 7.52 0.83
N ILE A 107 16.22 7.88 1.86
CA ILE A 107 16.22 9.23 2.46
C ILE A 107 17.44 10.07 2.06
N THR A 108 18.25 9.61 1.11
CA THR A 108 19.54 10.23 0.72
C THR A 108 19.42 11.72 0.41
N LYS A 109 18.35 12.12 -0.27
CA LYS A 109 18.11 13.52 -0.62
C LYS A 109 17.09 14.20 0.31
N ALA A 110 16.10 13.46 0.75
CA ALA A 110 14.97 13.97 1.51
C ALA A 110 15.36 14.45 2.91
N SER A 111 16.32 13.79 3.55
CA SER A 111 16.79 14.16 4.92
C SER A 111 17.28 15.60 5.03
N LYS A 112 17.77 16.19 3.93
CA LYS A 112 18.21 17.59 3.91
C LYS A 112 17.07 18.58 4.13
N ILE A 113 15.86 18.24 3.65
CA ILE A 113 14.64 19.06 3.80
C ILE A 113 14.23 19.11 5.27
N TYR A 114 14.45 18.03 6.02
CA TYR A 114 14.05 17.86 7.42
C TYR A 114 15.13 18.24 8.43
N LYS A 115 16.20 18.97 8.03
CA LYS A 115 17.32 19.35 8.90
C LYS A 115 18.11 18.15 9.47
N GLY A 116 18.07 17.03 8.78
CA GLY A 116 18.83 15.83 9.13
C GLY A 116 18.01 14.54 9.21
N GLU A 117 18.72 13.44 9.32
CA GLU A 117 18.12 12.10 9.29
C GLU A 117 17.28 11.80 10.55
N ARG A 118 17.77 12.23 11.71
CA ARG A 118 17.06 12.05 12.99
C ARG A 118 15.75 12.85 13.01
N ALA A 119 15.80 14.13 12.65
CA ALA A 119 14.61 14.98 12.61
C ALA A 119 13.56 14.46 11.61
N MET A 120 14.00 13.92 10.48
CA MET A 120 13.12 13.27 9.51
C MET A 120 12.47 12.01 10.11
N ALA A 121 13.23 11.14 10.78
CA ALA A 121 12.73 9.94 11.43
C ALA A 121 11.70 10.27 12.52
N GLU A 122 11.98 11.24 13.37
CA GLU A 122 11.04 11.71 14.40
C GLU A 122 9.75 12.29 13.79
N THR A 123 9.86 12.97 12.65
CA THR A 123 8.69 13.48 11.93
C THR A 123 7.84 12.35 11.37
N ILE A 124 8.47 11.31 10.80
CA ILE A 124 7.76 10.11 10.32
C ILE A 124 7.03 9.41 11.48
N ILE A 125 7.68 9.22 12.63
CA ILE A 125 7.07 8.59 13.82
C ILE A 125 5.84 9.39 14.27
N ARG A 126 5.95 10.71 14.33
CA ARG A 126 4.84 11.59 14.72
C ARG A 126 3.69 11.49 13.73
N GLU A 127 3.98 11.50 12.45
CA GLU A 127 2.96 11.35 11.41
C GLU A 127 2.25 10.02 11.50
N MET A 128 2.97 8.91 11.69
CA MET A 128 2.39 7.58 11.89
C MET A 128 1.48 7.55 13.13
N LEU A 129 1.92 8.15 14.24
CA LEU A 129 1.13 8.20 15.46
C LEU A 129 -0.16 9.03 15.30
N VAL A 130 -0.09 10.16 14.57
CA VAL A 130 -1.24 11.04 14.34
C VAL A 130 -2.23 10.45 13.36
N SER A 131 -1.74 9.91 12.22
CA SER A 131 -2.59 9.44 11.13
C SER A 131 -3.17 8.04 11.38
N SER A 132 -2.38 7.12 11.94
CA SER A 132 -2.77 5.71 12.13
C SER A 132 -2.91 5.29 13.59
N ARG A 133 -2.47 6.10 14.54
CA ARG A 133 -2.33 5.77 15.98
C ARG A 133 -1.41 4.57 16.27
N LEU A 134 -0.61 4.16 15.28
CA LEU A 134 0.31 3.05 15.42
C LEU A 134 1.69 3.55 15.86
N LYS A 135 2.33 2.79 16.76
CA LYS A 135 3.69 3.05 17.22
C LYS A 135 4.66 2.49 16.19
N ALA A 136 5.60 3.33 15.74
CA ALA A 136 6.66 2.96 14.83
C ALA A 136 8.04 3.12 15.45
N ARG A 137 9.01 2.33 14.99
CA ARG A 137 10.44 2.48 15.29
C ARG A 137 11.17 2.71 13.98
N ILE A 138 12.16 3.58 13.98
CA ILE A 138 12.91 3.91 12.76
C ILE A 138 14.40 3.71 12.98
N GLY A 139 14.99 2.90 12.13
CA GLY A 139 16.43 2.74 12.01
C GLY A 139 16.95 3.37 10.73
N VAL A 140 18.09 4.06 10.82
CA VAL A 140 18.73 4.68 9.64
C VAL A 140 20.14 4.14 9.48
N GLY A 141 20.48 3.70 8.25
CA GLY A 141 21.78 3.18 7.91
C GLY A 141 22.15 3.41 6.45
N ASN A 142 23.31 2.88 6.04
CA ASN A 142 23.78 2.95 4.65
C ASN A 142 23.31 1.74 3.81
N SER A 143 22.73 0.72 4.45
CA SER A 143 22.17 -0.49 3.82
C SER A 143 20.83 -0.87 4.46
N ARG A 144 20.07 -1.76 3.78
CA ARG A 144 18.79 -2.27 4.31
C ARG A 144 19.01 -3.04 5.61
N PHE A 145 20.03 -3.89 5.65
CA PHE A 145 20.35 -4.70 6.81
C PHE A 145 20.61 -3.81 8.04
N ILE A 146 21.52 -2.83 7.90
CA ILE A 146 21.84 -1.92 9.00
C ILE A 146 20.63 -1.08 9.44
N ALA A 147 19.85 -0.58 8.48
CA ALA A 147 18.65 0.19 8.79
C ALA A 147 17.61 -0.65 9.53
N LYS A 148 17.42 -1.92 9.11
CA LYS A 148 16.49 -2.87 9.75
C LYS A 148 16.92 -3.21 11.16
N GLU A 149 18.17 -3.61 11.35
CA GLU A 149 18.69 -3.94 12.69
C GLU A 149 18.68 -2.72 13.62
N ALA A 150 18.98 -1.54 13.07
CA ALA A 150 18.85 -0.30 13.83
C ALA A 150 17.39 -0.04 14.26
N ALA A 151 16.40 -0.33 13.39
CA ALA A 151 14.98 -0.19 13.75
C ALA A 151 14.54 -1.20 14.82
N PHE A 152 15.06 -2.43 14.77
CA PHE A 152 14.76 -3.45 15.78
C PHE A 152 15.38 -3.14 17.14
N CYS A 153 16.59 -2.56 17.16
CA CYS A 153 17.27 -2.13 18.37
C CYS A 153 16.79 -0.76 18.89
N ALA A 154 16.10 0.04 18.07
CA ALA A 154 15.64 1.36 18.45
C ALA A 154 14.53 1.29 19.50
N TRP A 155 14.54 2.23 20.45
CA TRP A 155 13.35 2.52 21.24
C TRP A 155 12.30 3.24 20.37
N GLU A 156 12.70 4.34 19.74
CA GLU A 156 11.92 5.07 18.71
C GLU A 156 12.78 5.28 17.46
N THR A 157 13.94 5.90 17.59
CA THR A 157 14.83 6.24 16.47
C THR A 157 16.28 5.88 16.77
N LEU A 158 16.94 5.16 15.88
CA LEU A 158 18.37 4.89 15.92
C LEU A 158 19.02 5.20 14.57
N VAL A 159 19.89 6.19 14.54
CA VAL A 159 20.63 6.60 13.34
C VAL A 159 22.08 6.12 13.46
N ILE A 160 22.49 5.23 12.55
CA ILE A 160 23.88 4.79 12.43
C ILE A 160 24.62 5.74 11.51
N GLU A 161 25.53 6.51 12.09
CA GLU A 161 26.32 7.50 11.34
C GLU A 161 27.27 6.84 10.32
N PRO A 162 27.52 7.48 9.17
CA PRO A 162 28.51 7.01 8.22
C PRO A 162 29.87 6.75 8.87
N GLY A 163 30.44 5.57 8.63
CA GLY A 163 31.69 5.12 9.22
C GLY A 163 31.57 4.37 10.55
N LYS A 164 30.39 4.38 11.20
CA LYS A 164 30.13 3.63 12.44
C LYS A 164 29.43 2.29 12.22
N GLU A 165 29.21 1.91 10.97
CA GLU A 165 28.48 0.70 10.61
C GLU A 165 29.06 -0.57 11.21
N LYS A 166 30.38 -0.74 11.11
CA LYS A 166 31.10 -1.91 11.69
C LYS A 166 30.96 -1.96 13.21
N ALA A 167 31.08 -0.83 13.87
CA ALA A 167 30.94 -0.76 15.31
C ALA A 167 29.55 -1.19 15.77
N PHE A 168 28.50 -0.77 15.05
CA PHE A 168 27.13 -1.20 15.30
C PHE A 168 26.95 -2.69 15.03
N LEU A 169 27.38 -3.19 13.85
CA LEU A 169 27.26 -4.60 13.46
C LEU A 169 27.95 -5.53 14.46
N PHE A 170 29.06 -5.13 15.04
CA PHE A 170 29.81 -5.95 16.00
C PHE A 170 29.09 -6.15 17.34
N LEU A 171 28.06 -5.38 17.63
CA LEU A 171 27.19 -5.55 18.79
C LEU A 171 26.08 -6.58 18.56
N LEU A 172 25.81 -6.92 17.30
CA LEU A 172 24.71 -7.81 16.95
C LEU A 172 25.06 -9.27 17.13
N SER A 173 24.04 -10.06 17.49
CA SER A 173 24.10 -11.52 17.51
C SER A 173 23.92 -12.09 16.10
N ILE A 174 24.33 -13.33 15.90
CA ILE A 174 24.06 -14.09 14.66
C ILE A 174 22.56 -14.29 14.40
N GLU A 175 21.71 -14.09 15.40
CA GLU A 175 20.26 -14.18 15.27
C GLU A 175 19.69 -13.14 14.30
N SER A 176 20.37 -12.00 14.14
CA SER A 176 20.01 -10.95 13.17
C SER A 176 20.19 -11.40 11.70
N LEU A 177 20.96 -12.45 11.47
CA LEU A 177 21.21 -12.96 10.12
C LEU A 177 20.04 -13.83 9.62
N SER A 178 19.69 -13.67 8.34
CA SER A 178 18.71 -14.50 7.65
C SER A 178 19.33 -15.87 7.28
N LEU A 179 19.71 -16.64 8.28
CA LEU A 179 20.24 -18.00 8.18
C LEU A 179 19.20 -19.02 8.65
N GLU A 180 19.29 -20.23 8.14
CA GLU A 180 18.48 -21.34 8.62
C GLU A 180 18.86 -21.68 10.08
N GLU A 181 17.92 -22.19 10.88
CA GLU A 181 18.19 -22.46 12.29
C GLU A 181 19.33 -23.47 12.48
N LYS A 182 19.43 -24.48 11.60
CA LYS A 182 20.55 -25.44 11.57
C LYS A 182 21.89 -24.72 11.32
N GLU A 183 21.93 -23.70 10.49
CA GLU A 183 23.14 -22.93 10.21
C GLU A 183 23.53 -22.09 11.43
N LYS A 184 22.55 -21.52 12.13
CA LYS A 184 22.78 -20.78 13.39
C LYS A 184 23.26 -21.69 14.50
N ASP A 185 22.65 -22.88 14.67
CA ASP A 185 23.09 -23.88 15.63
C ASP A 185 24.53 -24.31 15.39
N HIS A 186 24.90 -24.53 14.14
CA HIS A 186 26.28 -24.84 13.78
C HIS A 186 27.24 -23.71 14.17
N LEU A 187 26.88 -22.44 13.95
CA LEU A 187 27.67 -21.31 14.37
C LEU A 187 27.76 -21.20 15.91
N ARG A 188 26.66 -21.48 16.63
CA ARG A 188 26.64 -21.52 18.11
C ARG A 188 27.60 -22.59 18.65
N LEU A 189 27.60 -23.78 18.06
CA LEU A 189 28.53 -24.87 18.41
C LEU A 189 30.00 -24.51 18.17
N LEU A 190 30.28 -23.71 17.14
CA LEU A 190 31.61 -23.17 16.85
C LEU A 190 31.98 -21.97 17.74
N GLY A 191 31.11 -21.54 18.66
CA GLY A 191 31.33 -20.39 19.49
C GLY A 191 31.22 -19.05 18.80
N LEU A 192 30.68 -19.01 17.56
CA LEU A 192 30.52 -17.83 16.70
C LEU A 192 29.15 -17.18 16.92
N SER A 193 28.88 -16.72 18.12
CA SER A 193 27.57 -16.19 18.54
C SER A 193 27.32 -14.71 18.20
N THR A 194 28.33 -13.99 17.71
CA THR A 194 28.22 -12.57 17.38
C THR A 194 28.79 -12.26 16.00
N LEU A 195 28.26 -11.21 15.35
CA LEU A 195 28.78 -10.76 14.06
C LEU A 195 30.25 -10.33 14.14
N LYS A 196 30.71 -9.82 15.28
CA LYS A 196 32.14 -9.53 15.52
C LYS A 196 33.01 -10.76 15.34
N LYS A 197 32.63 -11.87 15.98
CA LYS A 197 33.39 -13.16 15.87
C LYS A 197 33.34 -13.69 14.46
N LEU A 198 32.19 -13.59 13.80
CA LEU A 198 32.01 -14.04 12.44
C LEU A 198 32.79 -13.19 11.42
N ALA A 199 32.89 -11.86 11.63
CA ALA A 199 33.66 -10.95 10.81
C ALA A 199 35.19 -11.16 10.93
N ALA A 200 35.66 -11.81 12.00
CA ALA A 200 37.06 -12.17 12.16
C ALA A 200 37.49 -13.33 11.26
N LEU A 201 36.53 -14.09 10.70
CA LEU A 201 36.83 -15.18 9.77
C LEU A 201 37.18 -14.64 8.38
N SER A 202 38.12 -15.33 7.71
CA SER A 202 38.44 -15.02 6.33
C SER A 202 37.23 -15.38 5.41
N ARG A 203 37.13 -14.69 4.29
CA ARG A 203 36.09 -15.00 3.27
C ARG A 203 36.18 -16.48 2.83
N LYS A 204 37.41 -17.03 2.73
CA LYS A 204 37.67 -18.43 2.37
C LYS A 204 37.11 -19.39 3.43
N ALA A 205 37.28 -19.09 4.71
CA ALA A 205 36.73 -19.88 5.81
C ALA A 205 35.19 -19.87 5.81
N LEU A 206 34.55 -18.72 5.56
CA LEU A 206 33.11 -18.64 5.40
C LEU A 206 32.63 -19.42 4.17
N THR A 207 33.36 -19.35 3.05
CA THR A 207 32.99 -20.09 1.83
C THR A 207 33.02 -21.59 2.04
N SER A 208 33.96 -22.12 2.82
CA SER A 208 34.02 -23.55 3.13
C SER A 208 32.85 -24.04 3.98
N GLN A 209 32.22 -23.15 4.77
CA GLN A 209 31.09 -23.48 5.64
C GLN A 209 29.70 -23.20 4.96
N PHE A 210 29.57 -22.10 4.24
CA PHE A 210 28.29 -21.62 3.70
C PHE A 210 28.22 -21.64 2.16
N GLY A 211 29.26 -22.14 1.48
CA GLY A 211 29.28 -22.25 0.03
C GLY A 211 29.00 -20.89 -0.67
N ILE A 212 28.05 -20.88 -1.61
CA ILE A 212 27.70 -19.72 -2.44
C ILE A 212 27.17 -18.57 -1.61
N LYS A 213 26.47 -18.85 -0.51
CA LYS A 213 25.90 -17.81 0.39
C LYS A 213 26.99 -17.01 1.13
N ALA A 214 28.20 -17.54 1.26
CA ALA A 214 29.29 -16.93 2.04
C ALA A 214 29.71 -15.54 1.55
N GLY A 215 29.60 -15.29 0.25
CA GLY A 215 29.95 -13.99 -0.33
C GLY A 215 29.05 -12.87 0.19
N ALA A 216 27.75 -13.05 0.03
CA ALA A 216 26.74 -12.09 0.51
C ALA A 216 26.79 -11.95 2.03
N LEU A 217 26.94 -13.06 2.77
CA LEU A 217 27.06 -13.05 4.21
C LEU A 217 28.29 -12.24 4.67
N TRP A 218 29.44 -12.44 4.04
CA TRP A 218 30.67 -11.70 4.34
C TRP A 218 30.49 -10.18 4.09
N GLU A 219 29.85 -9.82 2.98
CA GLU A 219 29.55 -8.43 2.63
C GLU A 219 28.62 -7.79 3.66
N THR A 220 27.53 -8.46 4.00
CA THR A 220 26.59 -8.00 5.03
C THR A 220 27.25 -7.76 6.37
N ILE A 221 28.05 -8.74 6.87
CA ILE A 221 28.75 -8.66 8.18
C ILE A 221 29.79 -7.53 8.19
N ASN A 222 30.42 -7.24 7.06
CA ASN A 222 31.38 -6.16 6.94
C ASN A 222 30.76 -4.80 6.60
N GLY A 223 29.44 -4.69 6.49
CA GLY A 223 28.76 -3.47 6.15
C GLY A 223 28.92 -3.04 4.69
N VAL A 224 29.34 -3.97 3.84
CA VAL A 224 29.48 -3.82 2.38
C VAL A 224 28.29 -4.49 1.73
N ASP A 225 27.10 -4.14 2.15
CA ASP A 225 25.87 -4.69 1.57
C ASP A 225 25.67 -4.20 0.12
N GLU A 226 25.06 -5.05 -0.71
CA GLU A 226 24.71 -4.70 -2.08
C GLU A 226 23.99 -3.35 -2.10
N LYS A 227 24.61 -2.34 -2.72
CA LYS A 227 24.03 -1.01 -2.90
C LYS A 227 22.87 -1.07 -3.91
N ARG A 228 21.95 -1.98 -3.69
CA ARG A 228 20.77 -2.13 -4.50
C ARG A 228 19.85 -0.92 -4.25
N PRO A 229 19.62 -0.07 -5.26
CA PRO A 229 18.77 1.09 -5.07
C PRO A 229 17.35 0.64 -4.71
N ILE A 230 16.75 1.32 -3.74
CA ILE A 230 15.33 1.14 -3.45
C ILE A 230 14.55 1.54 -4.70
N PRO A 231 13.70 0.68 -5.25
CA PRO A 231 12.94 1.00 -6.45
C PRO A 231 12.04 2.22 -6.19
N ARG A 232 11.88 3.07 -7.19
CA ARG A 232 10.86 4.09 -7.12
C ARG A 232 9.51 3.37 -7.07
N ARG A 233 8.85 3.39 -5.92
CA ARG A 233 7.49 2.90 -5.84
C ARG A 233 6.63 3.82 -6.71
N ARG A 234 6.13 3.30 -7.79
CA ARG A 234 4.91 3.86 -8.34
C ARG A 234 3.89 3.61 -7.25
N ALA A 235 3.34 4.68 -6.69
CA ALA A 235 2.31 4.54 -5.69
C ALA A 235 1.19 3.69 -6.30
N THR A 236 1.20 2.40 -6.03
CA THR A 236 0.07 1.55 -6.29
C THR A 236 -0.81 1.74 -5.07
N ILE A 237 -1.51 2.85 -5.02
CA ILE A 237 -2.70 2.94 -4.21
C ILE A 237 -3.67 2.09 -4.99
N SER A 238 -3.84 0.86 -4.60
CA SER A 238 -5.00 0.10 -5.02
C SER A 238 -6.17 0.60 -4.19
N LEU A 239 -6.73 1.74 -4.59
CA LEU A 239 -8.09 2.06 -4.22
C LEU A 239 -8.92 1.01 -4.92
N GLU A 240 -9.36 0.03 -4.15
CA GLU A 240 -10.16 -1.07 -4.67
C GLU A 240 -11.58 -0.93 -4.15
N ARG A 241 -12.51 -1.16 -5.03
CA ARG A 241 -13.90 -1.40 -4.69
C ARG A 241 -14.28 -2.77 -5.23
N GLU A 242 -14.86 -3.58 -4.38
CA GLU A 242 -15.35 -4.90 -4.74
C GLU A 242 -16.85 -4.96 -4.53
N PHE A 243 -17.52 -5.48 -5.52
CA PHE A 243 -18.95 -5.79 -5.48
C PHE A 243 -19.11 -7.29 -5.66
N THR A 244 -19.78 -7.93 -4.73
CA THR A 244 -20.16 -9.35 -4.83
C THR A 244 -21.67 -9.43 -4.86
N SER A 245 -22.21 -10.10 -5.86
CA SER A 245 -23.65 -10.29 -6.00
C SER A 245 -24.06 -11.65 -5.45
N GLU A 246 -25.14 -11.67 -4.66
CA GLU A 246 -25.77 -12.93 -4.24
C GLU A 246 -26.48 -13.61 -5.43
N ILE A 247 -26.91 -12.83 -6.41
CA ILE A 247 -27.50 -13.32 -7.66
C ILE A 247 -26.51 -13.04 -8.79
N PRO A 248 -26.01 -14.06 -9.50
CA PRO A 248 -25.07 -13.86 -10.59
C PRO A 248 -25.62 -12.94 -11.69
N LEU A 249 -24.82 -11.95 -12.09
CA LEU A 249 -25.20 -10.98 -13.11
C LEU A 249 -24.99 -11.57 -14.51
N VAL A 250 -26.02 -11.53 -15.33
CA VAL A 250 -26.02 -12.15 -16.66
C VAL A 250 -25.84 -11.11 -17.77
N ALA A 251 -26.28 -9.88 -17.54
CA ALA A 251 -26.25 -8.83 -18.56
C ALA A 251 -25.22 -7.73 -18.21
N SER A 252 -24.43 -7.33 -19.20
CA SER A 252 -23.47 -6.23 -19.06
C SER A 252 -24.13 -4.89 -18.69
N GLY A 253 -25.39 -4.70 -19.05
CA GLY A 253 -26.19 -3.51 -18.67
C GLY A 253 -26.41 -3.37 -17.17
N GLU A 254 -26.50 -4.48 -16.44
CA GLU A 254 -26.68 -4.49 -14.98
C GLU A 254 -25.43 -3.98 -14.24
N LEU A 255 -24.26 -4.07 -14.85
CA LEU A 255 -23.00 -3.58 -14.30
C LEU A 255 -22.84 -2.06 -14.37
N ARG A 256 -23.52 -1.38 -15.32
CA ARG A 256 -23.35 0.06 -15.52
C ARG A 256 -23.61 0.89 -14.27
N PRO A 257 -24.72 0.72 -13.53
CA PRO A 257 -24.96 1.49 -12.30
C PRO A 257 -23.92 1.15 -11.21
N ILE A 258 -23.53 -0.11 -11.07
CA ILE A 258 -22.54 -0.56 -10.09
C ILE A 258 -21.19 0.10 -10.37
N VAL A 259 -20.73 0.01 -11.62
CA VAL A 259 -19.47 0.63 -12.09
C VAL A 259 -19.51 2.15 -11.89
N GLY A 260 -20.66 2.77 -12.15
CA GLY A 260 -20.86 4.20 -11.93
C GLY A 260 -20.67 4.62 -10.48
N THR A 261 -21.27 3.89 -9.54
CA THR A 261 -21.15 4.13 -8.11
C THR A 261 -19.70 3.92 -7.63
N MET A 262 -19.08 2.80 -8.03
CA MET A 262 -17.69 2.50 -7.66
C MET A 262 -16.70 3.55 -8.20
N ALA A 263 -16.90 4.01 -9.44
CA ALA A 263 -16.07 5.06 -10.03
C ALA A 263 -16.23 6.41 -9.31
N ALA A 264 -17.44 6.75 -8.87
CA ALA A 264 -17.69 7.95 -8.09
C ALA A 264 -17.01 7.89 -6.73
N GLU A 265 -17.12 6.77 -6.02
CA GLU A 265 -16.43 6.57 -4.73
C GLU A 265 -14.91 6.65 -4.87
N LEU A 266 -14.34 6.03 -5.92
CA LEU A 266 -12.91 6.10 -6.21
C LEU A 266 -12.46 7.51 -6.56
N SER A 267 -13.27 8.27 -7.30
CA SER A 267 -13.02 9.66 -7.64
C SER A 267 -13.00 10.56 -6.40
N ASP A 268 -13.97 10.39 -5.50
CA ASP A 268 -14.06 11.16 -4.26
C ASP A 268 -12.85 10.88 -3.35
N GLU A 269 -12.44 9.63 -3.28
CA GLU A 269 -11.29 9.23 -2.46
C GLU A 269 -9.98 9.75 -3.05
N LEU A 270 -9.79 9.67 -4.38
CA LEU A 270 -8.66 10.28 -5.07
C LEU A 270 -8.59 11.79 -4.84
N SER A 271 -9.74 12.48 -4.91
CA SER A 271 -9.83 13.92 -4.69
C SER A 271 -9.44 14.30 -3.27
N ARG A 272 -9.88 13.54 -2.26
CA ARG A 272 -9.47 13.73 -0.85
C ARG A 272 -7.97 13.57 -0.64
N MET A 273 -7.35 12.67 -1.40
CA MET A 273 -5.91 12.40 -1.35
C MET A 273 -5.09 13.35 -2.23
N HIS A 274 -5.71 14.31 -2.93
CA HIS A 274 -5.08 15.15 -3.95
C HIS A 274 -4.33 14.34 -5.02
N MET A 275 -4.92 13.21 -5.42
CA MET A 275 -4.37 12.29 -6.42
C MET A 275 -5.31 12.17 -7.62
N ALA A 276 -4.77 11.75 -8.75
CA ALA A 276 -5.51 11.50 -9.98
C ALA A 276 -5.26 10.08 -10.50
N CYS A 277 -6.26 9.48 -11.11
CA CYS A 277 -6.18 8.16 -11.72
C CYS A 277 -5.43 8.22 -13.06
N ARG A 278 -4.33 7.48 -13.18
CA ARG A 278 -3.63 7.28 -14.46
C ARG A 278 -4.02 5.98 -15.13
N LYS A 279 -4.28 4.94 -14.34
CA LYS A 279 -4.71 3.64 -14.83
C LYS A 279 -5.82 3.09 -13.94
N ILE A 280 -6.81 2.48 -14.55
CA ILE A 280 -7.87 1.79 -13.85
C ILE A 280 -7.85 0.31 -14.23
N GLY A 281 -7.83 -0.54 -13.23
CA GLY A 281 -7.92 -1.99 -13.36
C GLY A 281 -9.33 -2.45 -13.14
N LEU A 282 -9.74 -3.44 -13.90
CA LEU A 282 -11.01 -4.12 -13.81
C LEU A 282 -10.78 -5.60 -13.69
N MET A 283 -11.39 -6.25 -12.71
CA MET A 283 -11.37 -7.67 -12.50
C MET A 283 -12.82 -8.18 -12.37
N LEU A 284 -13.17 -9.16 -13.17
CA LEU A 284 -14.46 -9.82 -13.15
C LEU A 284 -14.24 -11.29 -12.79
N SER A 285 -14.89 -11.77 -11.73
CA SER A 285 -14.89 -13.19 -11.39
C SER A 285 -16.19 -13.83 -11.90
N LEU A 286 -16.07 -14.86 -12.69
CA LEU A 286 -17.19 -15.57 -13.29
C LEU A 286 -17.59 -16.79 -12.46
N GLN A 287 -18.82 -17.23 -12.58
CA GLN A 287 -19.35 -18.37 -11.84
C GLN A 287 -18.64 -19.69 -12.16
N ASP A 288 -18.05 -19.82 -13.33
CA ASP A 288 -17.26 -20.98 -13.75
C ASP A 288 -15.80 -20.98 -13.21
N GLY A 289 -15.46 -19.99 -12.36
CA GLY A 289 -14.14 -19.84 -11.76
C GLY A 289 -13.12 -19.08 -12.62
N ARG A 290 -13.47 -18.68 -13.84
CA ARG A 290 -12.61 -17.82 -14.67
C ARG A 290 -12.58 -16.40 -14.11
N VAL A 291 -11.42 -15.74 -14.28
CA VAL A 291 -11.21 -14.34 -13.92
C VAL A 291 -10.81 -13.59 -15.18
N LEU A 292 -11.54 -12.53 -15.50
CA LEU A 292 -11.23 -11.60 -16.58
C LEU A 292 -10.61 -10.35 -15.99
N GLU A 293 -9.41 -10.00 -16.43
CA GLU A 293 -8.70 -8.82 -15.97
C GLU A 293 -8.40 -7.88 -17.13
N LYS A 294 -8.66 -6.59 -16.95
CA LYS A 294 -8.39 -5.56 -17.94
C LYS A 294 -7.87 -4.29 -17.27
N THR A 295 -6.87 -3.68 -17.88
CA THR A 295 -6.35 -2.39 -17.44
C THR A 295 -6.56 -1.33 -18.51
N PHE A 296 -7.07 -0.18 -18.09
CA PHE A 296 -7.30 1.00 -18.95
C PHE A 296 -6.34 2.11 -18.54
N VAL A 297 -5.71 2.72 -19.54
CA VAL A 297 -4.79 3.84 -19.34
C VAL A 297 -5.50 5.14 -19.71
N MET A 298 -5.53 6.09 -18.79
CA MET A 298 -6.10 7.41 -19.04
C MET A 298 -5.14 8.25 -19.89
N LYS A 299 -5.66 9.05 -20.82
CA LYS A 299 -4.84 9.96 -21.64
C LYS A 299 -4.08 10.97 -20.78
N LYS A 300 -4.73 11.49 -19.74
CA LYS A 300 -4.15 12.34 -18.69
C LYS A 300 -4.59 11.78 -17.34
N PRO A 301 -3.79 11.95 -16.26
CA PRO A 301 -4.26 11.66 -14.91
C PRO A 301 -5.52 12.47 -14.62
N THR A 302 -6.57 11.81 -14.11
CA THR A 302 -7.86 12.48 -13.89
C THR A 302 -8.53 11.98 -12.61
N THR A 303 -9.31 12.85 -11.98
CA THR A 303 -10.28 12.49 -10.94
C THR A 303 -11.70 12.45 -11.49
N GLU A 304 -11.89 12.83 -12.75
CA GLU A 304 -13.20 12.95 -13.36
C GLU A 304 -13.80 11.57 -13.62
N VAL A 305 -14.90 11.29 -12.94
CA VAL A 305 -15.67 10.03 -13.03
C VAL A 305 -16.01 9.67 -14.47
N ARG A 306 -16.43 10.65 -15.24
CA ARG A 306 -16.80 10.46 -16.63
C ARG A 306 -15.66 9.94 -17.50
N SER A 307 -14.48 10.52 -17.36
CA SER A 307 -13.28 10.07 -18.10
C SER A 307 -12.91 8.62 -17.78
N MET A 308 -13.20 8.17 -16.55
CA MET A 308 -13.04 6.78 -16.13
C MET A 308 -14.12 5.90 -16.76
N LEU A 309 -15.39 6.32 -16.71
CA LEU A 309 -16.53 5.54 -17.14
C LEU A 309 -16.59 5.29 -18.65
N VAL A 310 -16.22 6.25 -19.48
CA VAL A 310 -16.23 6.10 -20.95
C VAL A 310 -15.46 4.85 -21.38
N ARG A 311 -14.24 4.66 -20.85
CA ARG A 311 -13.41 3.51 -21.18
C ARG A 311 -13.96 2.19 -20.65
N LEU A 312 -14.58 2.22 -19.48
CA LEU A 312 -15.16 1.05 -18.84
C LEU A 312 -16.43 0.63 -19.55
N PHE A 313 -17.28 1.58 -19.90
CA PHE A 313 -18.54 1.29 -20.61
C PHE A 313 -18.30 0.79 -22.02
N ASP A 314 -17.35 1.38 -22.76
CA ASP A 314 -16.94 0.86 -24.07
C ASP A 314 -16.55 -0.62 -23.98
N PHE A 315 -15.75 -0.99 -22.95
CA PHE A 315 -15.36 -2.38 -22.76
C PHE A 315 -16.55 -3.28 -22.40
N LEU A 316 -17.39 -2.86 -21.47
CA LEU A 316 -18.55 -3.63 -21.01
C LEU A 316 -19.59 -3.86 -22.14
N GLU A 317 -19.71 -2.92 -23.06
CA GLU A 317 -20.64 -3.02 -24.19
C GLU A 317 -20.25 -4.13 -25.17
N TYR A 318 -18.94 -4.33 -25.39
CA TYR A 318 -18.43 -5.38 -26.27
C TYR A 318 -18.06 -6.67 -25.54
N LEU A 319 -18.29 -6.73 -24.22
CA LEU A 319 -17.96 -7.90 -23.42
C LEU A 319 -19.01 -9.00 -23.63
N LEU A 320 -18.59 -10.06 -24.31
CA LEU A 320 -19.39 -11.29 -24.44
C LEU A 320 -19.18 -12.14 -23.19
N LEU A 321 -20.20 -12.21 -22.35
CA LEU A 321 -20.17 -13.03 -21.14
C LEU A 321 -20.63 -14.47 -21.50
N GLU A 322 -19.70 -15.41 -21.36
CA GLU A 322 -19.99 -16.85 -21.51
C GLU A 322 -20.48 -17.47 -20.19
N SER A 323 -20.29 -16.80 -19.07
CA SER A 323 -20.71 -17.24 -17.74
C SER A 323 -21.11 -16.02 -16.90
N PRO A 324 -22.07 -16.15 -15.97
CA PRO A 324 -22.50 -15.06 -15.10
C PRO A 324 -21.38 -14.51 -14.23
N ILE A 325 -21.42 -13.21 -13.92
CA ILE A 325 -20.46 -12.53 -13.03
C ILE A 325 -20.91 -12.68 -11.58
N VAL A 326 -19.99 -13.16 -10.74
CA VAL A 326 -20.19 -13.33 -9.28
C VAL A 326 -19.61 -12.15 -8.51
N SER A 327 -18.45 -11.68 -8.90
CA SER A 327 -17.84 -10.49 -8.28
C SER A 327 -17.18 -9.58 -9.30
N PHE A 328 -17.12 -8.31 -8.93
CA PHE A 328 -16.59 -7.24 -9.76
C PHE A 328 -15.67 -6.39 -8.89
N ARG A 329 -14.42 -6.23 -9.29
CA ARG A 329 -13.45 -5.39 -8.58
C ARG A 329 -12.91 -4.32 -9.51
N MET A 330 -12.92 -3.08 -9.03
CA MET A 330 -12.32 -1.93 -9.71
C MET A 330 -11.17 -1.39 -8.86
N SER A 331 -10.03 -1.14 -9.49
CA SER A 331 -8.82 -0.67 -8.80
C SER A 331 -8.18 0.51 -9.54
N VAL A 332 -7.70 1.50 -8.80
CA VAL A 332 -6.87 2.57 -9.34
C VAL A 332 -5.42 2.12 -9.30
N LEU A 333 -4.83 1.97 -10.47
CA LEU A 333 -3.43 1.59 -10.64
C LEU A 333 -2.62 2.83 -11.05
N ASP A 334 -1.40 2.99 -10.48
CA ASP A 334 -0.46 4.07 -10.81
C ASP A 334 -1.10 5.48 -10.63
N PRO A 335 -1.64 5.82 -9.44
CA PRO A 335 -2.16 7.15 -9.18
C PRO A 335 -1.03 8.18 -9.30
N ALA A 336 -1.34 9.35 -9.80
CA ALA A 336 -0.43 10.47 -9.94
C ALA A 336 -0.89 11.63 -9.05
N PRO A 337 0.02 12.49 -8.56
CA PRO A 337 -0.41 13.73 -7.92
C PRO A 337 -1.36 14.50 -8.85
N LEU A 338 -2.40 15.09 -8.27
CA LEU A 338 -3.26 16.00 -9.00
C LEU A 338 -2.41 17.22 -9.34
N GLU A 339 -1.91 17.27 -10.59
CA GLU A 339 -1.30 18.49 -11.09
C GLU A 339 -2.44 19.50 -11.18
N GLY A 340 -2.37 20.56 -10.39
CA GLY A 340 -3.28 21.68 -10.56
C GLY A 340 -3.13 22.17 -12.01
N ASP A 341 -4.20 22.16 -12.79
CA ASP A 341 -4.19 22.83 -14.07
C ASP A 341 -3.74 24.26 -13.79
N GLN A 342 -2.54 24.62 -14.23
CA GLN A 342 -2.11 25.99 -14.28
C GLN A 342 -3.08 26.65 -15.25
N GLU A 343 -4.06 27.36 -14.70
CA GLU A 343 -5.03 28.09 -15.51
C GLU A 343 -4.22 28.97 -16.46
N ASP A 344 -4.32 28.65 -17.74
CA ASP A 344 -3.71 29.47 -18.78
C ASP A 344 -4.42 30.83 -18.70
N LEU A 345 -3.71 31.82 -18.18
CA LEU A 345 -4.23 33.19 -17.94
C LEU A 345 -4.92 33.80 -19.18
N PHE A 346 -4.77 33.17 -20.33
CA PHE A 346 -5.31 33.58 -21.62
C PHE A 346 -6.48 32.72 -22.14
N ARG A 347 -6.82 31.62 -21.51
CA ARG A 347 -7.99 30.79 -21.85
C ARG A 347 -9.22 31.19 -21.03
N LYS A 348 -10.00 32.12 -21.54
CA LYS A 348 -11.37 32.40 -21.08
C LYS A 348 -12.38 31.30 -21.51
N LYS A 349 -12.15 30.04 -21.24
CA LYS A 349 -13.26 29.08 -21.17
C LYS A 349 -13.81 29.15 -19.76
N SER A 350 -15.03 29.60 -19.60
CA SER A 350 -15.66 29.66 -18.27
C SER A 350 -15.75 28.24 -17.71
N VAL A 351 -15.43 28.08 -16.43
CA VAL A 351 -15.61 26.82 -15.66
C VAL A 351 -17.03 26.24 -15.85
N PHE A 352 -17.98 27.11 -16.13
CA PHE A 352 -19.36 26.77 -16.46
C PHE A 352 -19.48 26.03 -17.81
N ALA A 353 -18.76 26.46 -18.86
CA ALA A 353 -18.81 25.81 -20.17
C ALA A 353 -18.22 24.40 -20.13
N GLU A 354 -17.12 24.19 -19.38
CA GLU A 354 -16.51 22.88 -19.20
C GLU A 354 -17.43 21.94 -18.39
N ARG A 355 -18.09 22.45 -17.34
CA ARG A 355 -19.10 21.69 -16.60
C ARG A 355 -20.29 21.33 -17.47
N LEU A 356 -20.75 22.21 -18.33
CA LEU A 356 -21.87 21.98 -19.22
C LEU A 356 -21.54 20.90 -20.28
N GLU A 357 -20.36 20.98 -20.90
CA GLU A 357 -19.85 19.93 -21.78
C GLU A 357 -19.72 18.59 -21.02
N GLY A 358 -19.34 18.63 -19.74
CA GLY A 358 -19.30 17.49 -18.85
C GLY A 358 -20.66 16.82 -18.66
N ILE A 359 -21.67 17.61 -18.34
CA ILE A 359 -23.07 17.12 -18.14
C ILE A 359 -23.65 16.58 -19.44
N LYS A 360 -23.45 17.30 -20.55
CA LYS A 360 -23.94 16.88 -21.88
C LYS A 360 -23.51 15.47 -22.23
N ALA A 361 -22.23 15.20 -22.16
CA ALA A 361 -21.73 13.92 -22.56
C ALA A 361 -21.98 12.81 -21.52
N TYR A 362 -22.21 13.15 -20.23
CA TYR A 362 -22.76 12.18 -19.25
C TYR A 362 -24.16 11.74 -19.66
N LEU A 363 -25.01 12.70 -20.05
CA LEU A 363 -26.38 12.42 -20.49
C LEU A 363 -26.40 11.63 -21.82
N ASP A 364 -25.52 11.98 -22.77
CA ASP A 364 -25.34 11.22 -24.01
C ASP A 364 -24.93 9.77 -23.73
N ALA A 365 -24.01 9.56 -22.81
CA ALA A 365 -23.56 8.21 -22.43
C ALA A 365 -24.65 7.39 -21.72
N CYS A 366 -25.50 8.04 -20.90
CA CYS A 366 -26.53 7.35 -20.14
C CYS A 366 -27.80 7.08 -20.95
N TYR A 367 -28.20 8.00 -21.83
CA TYR A 367 -29.49 7.97 -22.51
C TYR A 367 -29.40 7.80 -24.02
N GLY A 368 -28.22 7.90 -24.61
CA GLY A 368 -28.01 7.86 -26.06
C GLY A 368 -28.40 9.15 -26.78
N TYR A 369 -28.81 10.17 -26.04
CA TYR A 369 -29.11 11.52 -26.55
C TYR A 369 -28.96 12.56 -25.43
N THR A 370 -28.74 13.82 -25.81
CA THR A 370 -28.64 14.94 -24.86
C THR A 370 -30.01 15.63 -24.72
N PRO A 371 -30.68 15.53 -23.57
CA PRO A 371 -31.95 16.23 -23.35
C PRO A 371 -31.79 17.73 -23.00
N LEU A 372 -30.57 18.27 -23.11
CA LEU A 372 -30.24 19.66 -22.81
C LEU A 372 -30.36 20.53 -24.06
N MET A 373 -31.11 21.58 -23.96
CA MET A 373 -31.22 22.61 -24.99
C MET A 373 -30.81 23.97 -24.44
N ARG A 374 -30.11 24.74 -25.23
CA ARG A 374 -29.82 26.15 -24.94
C ARG A 374 -31.01 27.00 -25.34
N VAL A 375 -31.40 27.92 -24.45
CA VAL A 375 -32.38 28.92 -24.76
C VAL A 375 -31.65 30.23 -25.13
N GLU A 376 -31.86 30.71 -26.33
CA GLU A 376 -31.39 32.00 -26.78
C GLU A 376 -32.56 32.98 -26.89
N ALA A 377 -32.32 34.25 -26.50
CA ALA A 377 -33.30 35.27 -26.70
C ALA A 377 -33.49 35.49 -28.20
N GLY A 378 -34.74 35.40 -28.66
CA GLY A 378 -35.13 35.71 -30.03
C GLY A 378 -35.62 37.17 -30.18
N ASP A 379 -36.73 37.33 -30.86
CA ASP A 379 -37.36 38.66 -31.02
C ASP A 379 -38.16 39.03 -29.74
N GLU A 380 -37.51 39.81 -28.85
CA GLU A 380 -38.07 40.20 -27.56
C GLU A 380 -39.34 41.04 -27.71
N GLU A 381 -39.52 41.75 -28.84
CA GLU A 381 -40.66 42.60 -29.14
C GLU A 381 -41.82 41.84 -29.81
N SER A 382 -41.63 40.58 -30.15
CA SER A 382 -42.65 39.78 -30.80
C SER A 382 -43.89 39.61 -29.89
N ARG A 383 -45.05 39.77 -30.47
CA ARG A 383 -46.35 39.48 -29.80
C ARG A 383 -46.60 37.97 -29.60
N LEU A 384 -45.86 37.12 -30.30
CA LEU A 384 -45.97 35.67 -30.20
C LEU A 384 -44.92 35.15 -29.24
N PRO A 385 -45.27 34.50 -28.11
CA PRO A 385 -44.31 33.97 -27.13
C PRO A 385 -43.29 33.02 -27.72
N GLU A 386 -43.66 32.24 -28.72
CA GLU A 386 -42.78 31.23 -29.39
C GLU A 386 -41.65 31.90 -30.16
N ARG A 387 -41.76 33.16 -30.53
CA ARG A 387 -40.69 33.88 -31.25
C ARG A 387 -39.72 34.63 -30.33
N ARG A 388 -40.05 34.70 -29.04
CA ARG A 388 -39.17 35.35 -28.05
C ARG A 388 -38.00 34.53 -27.62
N PHE A 389 -38.06 33.21 -27.87
CA PHE A 389 -37.01 32.25 -27.47
C PHE A 389 -36.73 31.30 -28.65
N ARG A 390 -35.47 30.95 -28.81
CA ARG A 390 -35.03 29.90 -29.73
C ARG A 390 -34.35 28.84 -28.94
N PHE A 391 -34.73 27.60 -29.15
CA PHE A 391 -34.04 26.43 -28.58
C PHE A 391 -33.00 25.95 -29.59
N THR A 392 -31.76 25.83 -29.14
CA THR A 392 -30.64 25.28 -29.91
C THR A 392 -30.01 24.16 -29.13
N ASP A 393 -29.43 23.18 -29.83
CA ASP A 393 -28.69 22.11 -29.18
C ASP A 393 -27.46 22.71 -28.48
N VAL A 394 -27.16 22.16 -27.31
CA VAL A 394 -26.03 22.62 -26.45
C VAL A 394 -24.72 22.09 -26.97
#